data_e7606becb0548e0598dd30cb571f0a87
#
_entry.id   e7606becb0548e0598dd30cb571f0a87
#
_cell.length_a   1.000
_cell.length_b   1.000
_cell.length_c   1.000
_cell.angle_alpha   90.00
_cell.angle_beta   90.00
_cell.angle_gamma   90.00
#
_symmetry.space_group_name_H-M   'P 1'
#
loop_
_entity.id
_entity.type
_entity.pdbx_description
1 polymer ?
#
loop_
_entity_poly.entity_id
_entity_poly.type
_entity_poly.pdbx_seq_one_letter_code
_entity_poly.pdbx_strand_id
1 'polypeptide(L)'
;FQAAYEVKKAQAAKAYERQQQEIERMEDFIQRNKARVATRGMANSRAKRLEKMEILEKPKEYIKPTFGFKEGRTPSRFIVEAFGLQLGYDEPLTRPVDFQIERNKKIAIRGVNGLGKTTLLKTILGLLKPVSGELVKGEFLQVGYFAQEDTPSNSETALDYIWNEYPAMTNAEVRAALARCGLTNEHITSQMRVL
;
A
#
# COMPACT_ATOMS: atom_id res chain seq x y z
N PHE A 1 -14.05 -0.60 12.51
CA PHE A 1 -13.42 -1.57 11.59
C PHE A 1 -12.06 -2.03 12.13
N GLN A 2 -11.13 -1.12 12.46
CA GLN A 2 -9.78 -1.47 12.93
C GLN A 2 -9.78 -2.33 14.21
N ALA A 3 -10.58 -1.97 15.22
CA ALA A 3 -10.67 -2.76 16.45
C ALA A 3 -11.17 -4.20 16.20
N ALA A 4 -12.18 -4.38 15.33
CA ALA A 4 -12.68 -5.70 14.98
C ALA A 4 -11.65 -6.52 14.18
N TYR A 5 -10.86 -5.87 13.34
CA TYR A 5 -9.77 -6.49 12.59
C TYR A 5 -8.67 -7.00 13.54
N GLU A 6 -8.21 -6.18 14.48
CA GLU A 6 -7.17 -6.57 15.45
C GLU A 6 -7.62 -7.75 16.32
N VAL A 7 -8.90 -7.76 16.73
CA VAL A 7 -9.45 -8.90 17.49
C VAL A 7 -9.45 -10.18 16.65
N LYS A 8 -9.88 -10.13 15.39
CA LYS A 8 -9.86 -11.30 14.50
C LYS A 8 -8.45 -11.80 14.23
N LYS A 9 -7.51 -10.88 14.01
CA LYS A 9 -6.09 -11.20 13.82
C LYS A 9 -5.50 -11.90 15.03
N ALA A 10 -5.76 -11.39 16.22
CA ALA A 10 -5.30 -12.00 17.46
C ALA A 10 -5.93 -13.41 17.71
N GLN A 11 -7.19 -13.58 17.35
CA GLN A 11 -7.86 -14.88 17.42
C GLN A 11 -7.25 -15.90 16.44
N ALA A 12 -7.00 -15.47 15.19
CA ALA A 12 -6.37 -16.33 14.18
C ALA A 12 -4.94 -16.72 14.59
N ALA A 13 -4.15 -15.80 15.13
CA ALA A 13 -2.81 -16.08 15.65
C ALA A 13 -2.84 -17.12 16.78
N LYS A 14 -3.73 -16.94 17.76
CA LYS A 14 -3.90 -17.92 18.85
C LYS A 14 -4.37 -19.30 18.36
N ALA A 15 -5.25 -19.34 17.37
CA ALA A 15 -5.71 -20.59 16.77
C ALA A 15 -4.56 -21.31 16.08
N TYR A 16 -3.76 -20.60 15.29
CA TYR A 16 -2.56 -21.13 14.66
C TYR A 16 -1.55 -21.68 15.68
N GLU A 17 -1.20 -20.90 16.70
CA GLU A 17 -0.27 -21.35 17.75
C GLU A 17 -0.76 -22.60 18.47
N ARG A 18 -2.04 -22.67 18.82
CA ARG A 18 -2.63 -23.86 19.44
C ARG A 18 -2.53 -25.08 18.54
N GLN A 19 -2.82 -24.91 17.25
CA GLN A 19 -2.73 -26.01 16.29
C GLN A 19 -1.27 -26.46 16.13
N GLN A 20 -0.31 -25.54 16.04
CA GLN A 20 1.11 -25.88 15.95
C GLN A 20 1.57 -26.70 17.18
N GLN A 21 1.16 -26.30 18.37
CA GLN A 21 1.47 -27.06 19.61
C GLN A 21 0.82 -28.45 19.61
N GLU A 22 -0.40 -28.59 19.07
CA GLU A 22 -1.08 -29.89 18.94
C GLU A 22 -0.36 -30.79 17.93
N ILE A 23 0.07 -30.24 16.79
CA ILE A 23 0.87 -30.93 15.78
C ILE A 23 2.18 -31.44 16.39
N GLU A 24 2.94 -30.57 17.03
CA GLU A 24 4.21 -30.91 17.67
C GLU A 24 4.06 -32.03 18.71
N ARG A 25 3.03 -31.95 19.55
CA ARG A 25 2.73 -33.02 20.53
C ARG A 25 2.35 -34.36 19.88
N MET A 26 1.62 -34.33 18.76
CA MET A 26 1.28 -35.52 18.02
C MET A 26 2.51 -36.12 17.35
N GLU A 27 3.34 -35.32 16.72
CA GLU A 27 4.60 -35.75 16.09
C GLU A 27 5.57 -36.38 17.11
N ASP A 28 5.76 -35.72 18.24
CA ASP A 28 6.60 -36.22 19.32
C ASP A 28 6.10 -37.56 19.85
N PHE A 29 4.77 -37.66 20.05
CA PHE A 29 4.17 -38.98 20.47
C PHE A 29 4.38 -40.05 19.41
N ILE A 30 4.16 -39.75 18.14
CA ILE A 30 4.35 -40.68 17.02
C ILE A 30 5.81 -41.15 16.99
N GLN A 31 6.76 -40.21 17.06
CA GLN A 31 8.18 -40.51 17.03
C GLN A 31 8.60 -41.45 18.15
N ARG A 32 8.17 -41.19 19.40
CA ARG A 32 8.53 -42.02 20.58
C ARG A 32 7.85 -43.37 20.60
N ASN A 33 6.71 -43.56 19.97
CA ASN A 33 5.88 -44.76 20.10
C ASN A 33 5.80 -45.63 18.84
N LYS A 34 6.32 -45.14 17.68
CA LYS A 34 6.27 -45.86 16.40
C LYS A 34 6.99 -47.22 16.43
N ALA A 35 8.09 -47.30 17.19
CA ALA A 35 8.89 -48.55 17.29
C ALA A 35 8.38 -49.56 18.29
N ARG A 36 7.49 -49.18 19.24
CA ARG A 36 7.02 -50.04 20.31
C ARG A 36 5.75 -50.80 19.88
N VAL A 37 5.80 -52.12 19.93
CA VAL A 37 4.66 -52.99 19.51
C VAL A 37 3.37 -52.64 20.24
N ALA A 38 3.41 -52.42 21.57
CA ALA A 38 2.25 -52.11 22.38
C ALA A 38 1.55 -50.77 22.07
N THR A 39 2.30 -49.77 21.59
CA THR A 39 1.80 -48.39 21.34
C THR A 39 1.73 -48.02 19.87
N ARG A 40 2.21 -48.89 18.98
CA ARG A 40 2.24 -48.67 17.53
C ARG A 40 0.86 -48.36 16.94
N GLY A 41 -0.20 -49.03 17.41
CA GLY A 41 -1.57 -48.80 16.97
C GLY A 41 -2.04 -47.36 17.26
N MET A 42 -1.72 -46.85 18.48
CA MET A 42 -2.04 -45.47 18.85
C MET A 42 -1.21 -44.45 18.08
N ALA A 43 0.07 -44.75 17.83
CA ALA A 43 0.93 -43.86 17.00
C ALA A 43 0.40 -43.77 15.56
N ASN A 44 0.02 -44.88 14.95
CA ASN A 44 -0.57 -44.91 13.61
C ASN A 44 -1.91 -44.17 13.54
N SER A 45 -2.76 -44.30 14.56
CA SER A 45 -4.02 -43.54 14.62
C SER A 45 -3.79 -42.02 14.68
N ARG A 46 -2.81 -41.56 15.47
CA ARG A 46 -2.44 -40.13 15.52
C ARG A 46 -1.80 -39.64 14.23
N ALA A 47 -0.96 -40.47 13.58
CA ALA A 47 -0.40 -40.11 12.27
C ALA A 47 -1.49 -39.90 11.23
N LYS A 48 -2.49 -40.81 11.16
CA LYS A 48 -3.66 -40.66 10.26
C LYS A 48 -4.51 -39.42 10.59
N ARG A 49 -4.60 -39.03 11.88
CA ARG A 49 -5.31 -37.80 12.28
C ARG A 49 -4.52 -36.56 11.82
N LEU A 50 -3.21 -36.57 11.98
CA LEU A 50 -2.34 -35.47 11.54
C LEU A 50 -2.41 -35.29 10.02
N GLU A 51 -2.37 -36.37 9.25
CA GLU A 51 -2.48 -36.37 7.78
C GLU A 51 -3.80 -35.80 7.27
N LYS A 52 -4.89 -35.98 8.05
CA LYS A 52 -6.21 -35.44 7.71
C LYS A 52 -6.50 -34.06 8.29
N MET A 53 -5.57 -33.49 9.06
CA MET A 53 -5.77 -32.22 9.70
C MET A 53 -5.59 -31.09 8.66
N GLU A 54 -6.57 -30.20 8.58
CA GLU A 54 -6.45 -28.97 7.81
C GLU A 54 -5.50 -28.02 8.52
N ILE A 55 -4.37 -27.76 7.90
CA ILE A 55 -3.31 -26.91 8.48
C ILE A 55 -3.70 -25.46 8.26
N LEU A 56 -3.82 -24.72 9.36
CA LEU A 56 -4.05 -23.29 9.33
C LEU A 56 -2.82 -22.56 8.80
N GLU A 57 -3.02 -21.62 7.90
CA GLU A 57 -1.94 -20.75 7.46
C GLU A 57 -1.56 -19.75 8.56
N LYS A 58 -0.27 -19.47 8.68
CA LYS A 58 0.21 -18.43 9.58
C LYS A 58 -0.40 -17.08 9.16
N PRO A 59 -1.05 -16.34 10.08
CA PRO A 59 -1.60 -15.03 9.76
C PRO A 59 -0.52 -14.12 9.19
N LYS A 60 -0.75 -13.57 8.00
CA LYS A 60 0.19 -12.65 7.35
C LYS A 60 0.32 -11.38 8.19
N GLU A 61 1.54 -11.00 8.52
CA GLU A 61 1.82 -9.70 9.09
C GLU A 61 1.86 -8.66 7.96
N TYR A 62 0.94 -7.72 8.01
CA TYR A 62 1.00 -6.57 7.10
C TYR A 62 2.09 -5.61 7.60
N ILE A 63 3.13 -5.46 6.79
CA ILE A 63 4.16 -4.47 7.02
C ILE A 63 3.51 -3.10 6.85
N LYS A 64 3.48 -2.30 7.92
CA LYS A 64 2.98 -0.93 7.83
C LYS A 64 3.99 -0.11 7.04
N PRO A 65 3.57 0.52 5.92
CA PRO A 65 4.49 1.33 5.14
C PRO A 65 4.97 2.55 5.95
N THR A 66 6.24 2.87 5.80
CA THR A 66 6.87 4.03 6.44
C THR A 66 7.31 4.99 5.34
N PHE A 67 6.68 6.14 5.28
CA PHE A 67 7.00 7.17 4.29
C PHE A 67 7.91 8.22 4.91
N GLY A 68 8.98 8.56 4.22
CA GLY A 68 9.89 9.64 4.55
C GLY A 68 10.19 10.42 3.27
N PHE A 69 9.97 11.73 3.32
CA PHE A 69 10.29 12.63 2.21
C PHE A 69 11.55 13.39 2.56
N LYS A 70 12.47 13.54 1.59
CA LYS A 70 13.63 14.41 1.77
C LYS A 70 13.16 15.84 1.73
N GLU A 71 13.64 16.65 2.67
CA GLU A 71 13.39 18.07 2.66
C GLU A 71 14.11 18.73 1.48
N GLY A 72 13.34 19.42 0.64
CA GLY A 72 13.84 20.27 -0.43
C GLY A 72 13.98 21.73 0.02
N ARG A 73 14.10 22.65 -0.95
CA ARG A 73 14.01 24.08 -0.66
C ARG A 73 12.62 24.40 -0.11
N THR A 74 12.59 25.28 0.88
CA THR A 74 11.33 25.74 1.47
C THR A 74 10.51 26.50 0.43
N PRO A 75 9.30 26.04 0.06
CA PRO A 75 8.45 26.75 -0.89
C PRO A 75 7.88 28.02 -0.29
N SER A 76 7.32 28.89 -1.14
CA SER A 76 6.61 30.12 -0.76
C SER A 76 5.54 29.84 0.32
N ARG A 77 5.12 30.89 1.04
CA ARG A 77 4.05 30.78 2.05
C ARG A 77 2.77 30.25 1.42
N PHE A 78 2.35 30.83 0.30
CA PHE A 78 1.24 30.32 -0.51
C PHE A 78 1.81 29.41 -1.59
N ILE A 79 1.42 28.16 -1.57
CA ILE A 79 1.89 27.14 -2.49
C ILE A 79 1.03 27.06 -3.75
N VAL A 80 -0.25 27.45 -3.65
CA VAL A 80 -1.19 27.60 -4.76
C VAL A 80 -2.13 28.75 -4.44
N GLU A 81 -2.35 29.63 -5.41
CA GLU A 81 -3.33 30.70 -5.36
C GLU A 81 -4.18 30.64 -6.62
N ALA A 82 -5.48 30.77 -6.49
CA ALA A 82 -6.42 30.76 -7.58
C ALA A 82 -7.28 32.00 -7.55
N PHE A 83 -7.43 32.67 -8.70
CA PHE A 83 -8.18 33.90 -8.88
C PHE A 83 -9.21 33.73 -9.99
N GLY A 84 -10.50 33.81 -9.65
CA GLY A 84 -11.60 33.62 -10.58
C GLY A 84 -11.54 32.30 -11.36
N LEU A 85 -10.96 31.25 -10.76
CA LEU A 85 -10.66 30.01 -11.43
C LEU A 85 -11.92 29.27 -11.82
N GLN A 86 -12.12 29.01 -13.11
CA GLN A 86 -13.17 28.12 -13.62
C GLN A 86 -12.54 26.82 -14.15
N LEU A 87 -13.01 25.71 -13.58
CA LEU A 87 -12.60 24.37 -13.99
C LEU A 87 -13.51 23.85 -15.09
N GLY A 88 -12.95 23.10 -16.00
CA GLY A 88 -13.70 22.47 -17.10
C GLY A 88 -12.78 21.85 -18.13
N TYR A 89 -13.37 21.37 -19.19
CA TYR A 89 -12.67 20.92 -20.40
C TYR A 89 -13.00 21.93 -21.51
N ASP A 90 -14.00 21.67 -22.33
CA ASP A 90 -14.47 22.59 -23.35
C ASP A 90 -15.48 23.60 -22.76
N GLU A 91 -16.23 23.19 -21.74
CA GLU A 91 -17.21 24.01 -21.04
C GLU A 91 -16.88 24.10 -19.53
N PRO A 92 -17.27 25.22 -18.88
CA PRO A 92 -17.06 25.40 -17.44
C PRO A 92 -17.90 24.41 -16.63
N LEU A 93 -17.25 23.59 -15.79
CA LEU A 93 -17.88 22.70 -14.81
C LEU A 93 -18.20 23.42 -13.49
N THR A 94 -17.50 24.51 -13.20
CA THR A 94 -17.62 25.23 -11.93
C THR A 94 -17.93 26.72 -12.15
N ARG A 95 -18.49 27.33 -11.11
CA ARG A 95 -18.47 28.80 -11.02
C ARG A 95 -17.04 29.27 -10.76
N PRO A 96 -16.70 30.56 -11.04
CA PRO A 96 -15.43 31.12 -10.66
C PRO A 96 -15.19 30.95 -9.15
N VAL A 97 -14.01 30.49 -8.78
CA VAL A 97 -13.62 30.28 -7.39
C VAL A 97 -12.27 30.94 -7.10
N ASP A 98 -12.16 31.52 -5.93
CA ASP A 98 -10.92 32.08 -5.38
C ASP A 98 -10.51 31.25 -4.16
N PHE A 99 -9.27 30.84 -4.10
CA PHE A 99 -8.74 30.16 -2.92
C PHE A 99 -7.22 30.29 -2.86
N GLN A 100 -6.69 30.09 -1.65
CA GLN A 100 -5.27 30.03 -1.38
C GLN A 100 -4.93 28.81 -0.55
N ILE A 101 -3.83 28.15 -0.90
CA ILE A 101 -3.29 27.01 -0.18
C ILE A 101 -1.98 27.44 0.46
N GLU A 102 -1.96 27.48 1.79
CA GLU A 102 -0.76 27.76 2.55
C GLU A 102 0.10 26.50 2.75
N ARG A 103 1.39 26.70 2.80
CA ARG A 103 2.37 25.67 3.18
C ARG A 103 2.02 25.04 4.52
N ASN A 104 2.32 23.75 4.68
CA ASN A 104 2.09 22.95 5.89
C ASN A 104 0.61 22.77 6.26
N LYS A 105 -0.33 23.10 5.38
CA LYS A 105 -1.76 22.81 5.58
C LYS A 105 -2.15 21.46 4.97
N LYS A 106 -3.03 20.73 5.65
CA LYS A 106 -3.69 19.53 5.12
C LYS A 106 -5.10 19.93 4.68
N ILE A 107 -5.39 19.73 3.40
CA ILE A 107 -6.66 20.15 2.81
C ILE A 107 -7.40 18.92 2.31
N ALA A 108 -8.68 18.81 2.65
CA ALA A 108 -9.57 17.77 2.14
C ALA A 108 -10.60 18.38 1.20
N ILE A 109 -10.63 17.91 -0.05
CA ILE A 109 -11.63 18.28 -1.06
C ILE A 109 -12.78 17.28 -0.96
N ARG A 110 -13.98 17.76 -0.62
CA ARG A 110 -15.19 16.95 -0.49
C ARG A 110 -16.26 17.40 -1.49
N GLY A 111 -17.10 16.48 -1.91
CA GLY A 111 -18.22 16.73 -2.81
C GLY A 111 -18.70 15.46 -3.49
N VAL A 112 -19.89 15.49 -4.07
CA VAL A 112 -20.44 14.37 -4.85
C VAL A 112 -19.59 14.09 -6.09
N ASN A 113 -19.75 12.92 -6.67
CA ASN A 113 -19.02 12.56 -7.89
C ASN A 113 -19.48 13.47 -9.06
N GLY A 114 -18.53 13.80 -9.94
CA GLY A 114 -18.78 14.67 -11.08
C GLY A 114 -18.60 16.18 -10.82
N LEU A 115 -18.44 16.64 -9.58
CA LEU A 115 -18.27 18.07 -9.26
C LEU A 115 -16.89 18.67 -9.62
N GLY A 116 -16.03 17.96 -10.34
CA GLY A 116 -14.76 18.51 -10.77
C GLY A 116 -13.60 18.41 -9.76
N LYS A 117 -13.71 17.55 -8.70
CA LYS A 117 -12.60 17.33 -7.73
C LYS A 117 -11.29 16.92 -8.41
N THR A 118 -11.37 15.91 -9.26
CA THR A 118 -10.22 15.42 -10.04
C THR A 118 -9.75 16.45 -11.06
N THR A 119 -10.68 17.21 -11.65
CA THR A 119 -10.38 18.30 -12.58
C THR A 119 -9.57 19.40 -11.87
N LEU A 120 -9.97 19.79 -10.65
CA LEU A 120 -9.21 20.74 -9.83
C LEU A 120 -7.79 20.24 -9.56
N LEU A 121 -7.63 18.99 -9.13
CA LEU A 121 -6.30 18.42 -8.89
C LEU A 121 -5.45 18.42 -10.17
N LYS A 122 -6.01 17.98 -11.31
CA LYS A 122 -5.31 18.00 -12.59
C LYS A 122 -4.93 19.43 -13.02
N THR A 123 -5.78 20.42 -12.74
CA THR A 123 -5.47 21.84 -13.02
C THR A 123 -4.35 22.34 -12.11
N ILE A 124 -4.37 22.02 -10.80
CA ILE A 124 -3.29 22.35 -9.88
C ILE A 124 -1.96 21.70 -10.31
N LEU A 125 -1.99 20.47 -10.80
CA LEU A 125 -0.82 19.79 -11.34
C LEU A 125 -0.30 20.43 -12.65
N GLY A 126 -1.15 21.14 -13.38
CA GLY A 126 -0.85 21.68 -14.71
C GLY A 126 -1.07 20.68 -15.84
N LEU A 127 -1.75 19.55 -15.53
CA LEU A 127 -2.15 18.55 -16.52
C LEU A 127 -3.39 18.99 -17.32
N LEU A 128 -4.14 19.95 -16.79
CA LEU A 128 -5.30 20.53 -17.43
C LEU A 128 -5.24 22.05 -17.28
N LYS A 129 -5.53 22.78 -18.36
CA LYS A 129 -5.66 24.24 -18.32
C LYS A 129 -7.02 24.61 -17.75
N PRO A 130 -7.14 25.68 -16.96
CA PRO A 130 -8.43 26.22 -16.56
C PRO A 130 -9.18 26.79 -17.77
N VAL A 131 -10.51 26.79 -17.72
CA VAL A 131 -11.36 27.43 -18.75
C VAL A 131 -11.23 28.95 -18.68
N SER A 132 -11.18 29.50 -17.46
CA SER A 132 -10.91 30.92 -17.21
C SER A 132 -10.29 31.12 -15.83
N GLY A 133 -9.85 32.34 -15.53
CA GLY A 133 -9.17 32.68 -14.30
C GLY A 133 -7.70 32.31 -14.32
N GLU A 134 -7.06 32.48 -13.20
CA GLU A 134 -5.62 32.29 -13.05
C GLU A 134 -5.30 31.35 -11.88
N LEU A 135 -4.27 30.53 -12.06
CA LEU A 135 -3.73 29.68 -11.02
C LEU A 135 -2.22 29.89 -10.94
N VAL A 136 -1.79 30.45 -9.80
CA VAL A 136 -0.39 30.75 -9.51
C VAL A 136 0.18 29.68 -8.57
N LYS A 137 1.35 29.15 -8.94
CA LYS A 137 2.10 28.20 -8.10
C LYS A 137 3.24 28.92 -7.40
N GLY A 138 3.41 28.64 -6.13
CA GLY A 138 4.53 29.16 -5.36
C GLY A 138 5.89 28.68 -5.87
N GLU A 139 6.93 29.46 -5.61
CA GLU A 139 8.28 29.09 -5.99
C GLU A 139 8.76 27.85 -5.22
N PHE A 140 9.68 27.10 -5.83
CA PHE A 140 10.27 25.87 -5.29
C PHE A 140 9.27 24.77 -4.89
N LEU A 141 8.05 24.82 -5.42
CA LEU A 141 7.04 23.80 -5.18
C LEU A 141 7.37 22.52 -5.97
N GLN A 142 7.64 21.43 -5.27
CA GLN A 142 7.74 20.10 -5.85
C GLN A 142 6.44 19.34 -5.54
N VAL A 143 5.74 18.93 -6.58
CA VAL A 143 4.42 18.28 -6.45
C VAL A 143 4.55 16.80 -6.71
N GLY A 144 4.19 15.98 -5.72
CA GLY A 144 3.94 14.55 -5.90
C GLY A 144 2.45 14.30 -6.10
N TYR A 145 2.09 13.50 -7.07
CA TYR A 145 0.72 13.09 -7.33
C TYR A 145 0.55 11.60 -7.13
N PHE A 146 -0.40 11.22 -6.30
CA PHE A 146 -0.80 9.85 -6.12
C PHE A 146 -2.19 9.66 -6.74
N ALA A 147 -2.24 8.97 -7.88
CA ALA A 147 -3.47 8.72 -8.61
C ALA A 147 -4.36 7.69 -7.90
N GLN A 148 -5.67 7.73 -8.15
CA GLN A 148 -6.62 6.77 -7.60
C GLN A 148 -6.46 5.39 -8.25
N GLU A 149 -6.21 5.37 -9.55
CA GLU A 149 -5.95 4.17 -10.33
C GLU A 149 -4.71 4.44 -11.17
N ASP A 150 -3.69 3.65 -10.96
CA ASP A 150 -2.52 3.59 -11.82
C ASP A 150 -2.42 2.13 -12.26
N THR A 151 -2.83 1.83 -13.47
CA THR A 151 -2.71 0.50 -14.05
C THR A 151 -1.39 0.45 -14.82
N PRO A 152 -0.31 -0.03 -14.20
CA PRO A 152 0.93 -0.19 -14.92
C PRO A 152 0.73 -1.22 -16.03
N SER A 153 0.81 -0.76 -17.27
CA SER A 153 0.62 -1.61 -18.45
C SER A 153 1.86 -2.43 -18.78
N ASN A 154 2.95 -2.25 -18.03
CA ASN A 154 4.21 -2.85 -18.37
C ASN A 154 4.47 -4.17 -17.62
N SER A 155 5.21 -5.06 -18.32
CA SER A 155 5.65 -6.35 -17.81
C SER A 155 6.90 -6.25 -16.93
N GLU A 156 7.37 -5.05 -16.62
CA GLU A 156 8.52 -4.81 -15.75
C GLU A 156 8.23 -5.17 -14.31
N THR A 157 9.27 -5.55 -13.58
CA THR A 157 9.15 -5.74 -12.14
C THR A 157 9.13 -4.39 -11.42
N ALA A 158 8.58 -4.34 -10.19
CA ALA A 158 8.62 -3.12 -9.39
C ALA A 158 10.07 -2.65 -9.14
N LEU A 159 11.01 -3.59 -9.06
CA LEU A 159 12.43 -3.30 -8.92
C LEU A 159 12.98 -2.58 -10.15
N ASP A 160 12.76 -3.14 -11.35
CA ASP A 160 13.29 -2.59 -12.59
C ASP A 160 12.68 -1.23 -12.91
N TYR A 161 11.37 -1.08 -12.68
CA TYR A 161 10.67 0.18 -12.88
C TYR A 161 11.29 1.32 -12.06
N ILE A 162 11.48 1.13 -10.77
CA ILE A 162 12.09 2.15 -9.91
C ILE A 162 13.57 2.34 -10.24
N TRP A 163 14.30 1.27 -10.55
CA TRP A 163 15.72 1.38 -10.86
C TRP A 163 15.98 2.13 -12.16
N ASN A 164 15.14 1.94 -13.18
CA ASN A 164 15.20 2.69 -14.43
C ASN A 164 14.94 4.20 -14.21
N GLU A 165 14.03 4.54 -13.30
CA GLU A 165 13.73 5.93 -12.92
C GLU A 165 14.88 6.58 -12.12
N TYR A 166 15.55 5.79 -11.29
CA TYR A 166 16.62 6.25 -10.40
C TYR A 166 17.91 5.44 -10.57
N PRO A 167 18.59 5.54 -11.73
CA PRO A 167 19.75 4.69 -12.05
C PRO A 167 20.98 4.94 -11.17
N ALA A 168 21.03 6.06 -10.44
CA ALA A 168 22.07 6.34 -9.46
C ALA A 168 21.95 5.54 -8.15
N MET A 169 20.80 4.91 -7.88
CA MET A 169 20.58 4.08 -6.71
C MET A 169 21.15 2.68 -6.93
N THR A 170 21.70 2.11 -5.86
CA THR A 170 22.08 0.70 -5.84
C THR A 170 20.85 -0.20 -5.74
N ASN A 171 20.96 -1.46 -6.19
CA ASN A 171 19.87 -2.44 -6.06
C ASN A 171 19.38 -2.59 -4.61
N ALA A 172 20.30 -2.55 -3.64
CA ALA A 172 19.97 -2.65 -2.22
C ALA A 172 19.14 -1.43 -1.74
N GLU A 173 19.46 -0.23 -2.19
CA GLU A 173 18.71 0.99 -1.84
C GLU A 173 17.31 0.99 -2.44
N VAL A 174 17.16 0.55 -3.69
CA VAL A 174 15.84 0.40 -4.34
C VAL A 174 15.00 -0.62 -3.60
N ARG A 175 15.55 -1.80 -3.29
CA ARG A 175 14.84 -2.83 -2.50
C ARG A 175 14.44 -2.31 -1.11
N ALA A 176 15.32 -1.61 -0.43
CA ALA A 176 15.03 -1.00 0.87
C ALA A 176 13.92 0.07 0.79
N ALA A 177 13.89 0.86 -0.28
CA ALA A 177 12.85 1.83 -0.52
C ALA A 177 11.48 1.17 -0.75
N LEU A 178 11.43 0.14 -1.61
CA LEU A 178 10.22 -0.63 -1.89
C LEU A 178 9.71 -1.37 -0.64
N ALA A 179 10.61 -1.96 0.14
CA ALA A 179 10.26 -2.61 1.41
C ALA A 179 9.66 -1.63 2.44
N ARG A 180 10.18 -0.41 2.50
CA ARG A 180 9.59 0.66 3.34
C ARG A 180 8.17 1.05 2.90
N CYS A 181 7.86 0.92 1.60
CA CYS A 181 6.50 1.08 1.08
C CYS A 181 5.59 -0.11 1.38
N GLY A 182 6.09 -1.16 2.03
CA GLY A 182 5.30 -2.33 2.41
C GLY A 182 5.33 -3.49 1.42
N LEU A 183 6.16 -3.41 0.36
CA LEU A 183 6.31 -4.51 -0.59
C LEU A 183 7.19 -5.61 0.02
N THR A 184 6.78 -6.86 -0.15
CA THR A 184 7.58 -8.04 0.17
C THR A 184 8.61 -8.31 -0.93
N ASN A 185 9.60 -9.16 -0.67
CA ASN A 185 10.55 -9.57 -1.72
C ASN A 185 9.86 -10.19 -2.94
N GLU A 186 8.79 -10.93 -2.72
CA GLU A 186 7.97 -11.52 -3.77
C GLU A 186 7.32 -10.42 -4.64
N HIS A 187 6.70 -9.41 -4.00
CA HIS A 187 6.14 -8.26 -4.71
C HIS A 187 7.21 -7.48 -5.48
N ILE A 188 8.40 -7.27 -4.90
CA ILE A 188 9.48 -6.50 -5.53
C ILE A 188 9.97 -7.14 -6.85
N THR A 189 9.96 -8.48 -6.91
CA THR A 189 10.41 -9.25 -8.09
C THR A 189 9.27 -9.66 -9.02
N SER A 190 8.02 -9.44 -8.63
CA SER A 190 6.85 -9.71 -9.46
C SER A 190 6.62 -8.61 -10.48
N GLN A 191 5.99 -8.97 -11.60
CA GLN A 191 5.59 -7.98 -12.60
C GLN A 191 4.54 -7.04 -12.03
N MET A 192 4.65 -5.74 -12.31
CA MET A 192 3.74 -4.71 -11.78
C MET A 192 2.26 -4.96 -12.11
N ARG A 193 1.98 -5.60 -13.24
CA ARG A 193 0.59 -5.95 -13.64
C ARG A 193 -0.09 -6.99 -12.73
N VAL A 194 0.67 -7.64 -11.84
CA VAL A 194 0.19 -8.72 -10.94
C VAL A 194 0.07 -8.21 -9.49
N LEU A 195 0.62 -7.01 -9.21
CA LEU A 195 0.54 -6.35 -7.91
C LEU A 195 -0.79 -5.63 -7.73
#